data_e6a7400cf93ceaa8a7e53a04abf8871d
#
_entry.id   e6a7400cf93ceaa8a7e53a04abf8871d
#
_cell.length_a   1.000
_cell.length_b   1.000
_cell.length_c   1.000
_cell.angle_alpha   90.00
_cell.angle_beta   90.00
_cell.angle_gamma   90.00
#
_symmetry.space_group_name_H-M   'P 1'
#
loop_
_entity.id
_entity.type
_entity.pdbx_description
1 polymer ?
#
loop_
_entity_poly.entity_id
_entity_poly.type
_entity_poly.pdbx_seq_one_letter_code
_entity_poly.pdbx_strand_id
1 'polypeptide(L)'
;MAKNLNEFLEPIKSLTISSLDDKRYPFSSYAPFVKYNHKYYVYLSLMAKHSSNLTQNKIASIFFCEDEQSCENIFAKKRVSIQCNTLKLDQDTQKEQVILNEFRNRFGKNMVDMLKKMGDFYLFEFTP
;
A
#
# COMPACT_ATOMS: atom_id res chain seq x y z
N MET A 1 4.90 18.57 10.99
CA MET A 1 5.14 17.12 10.83
C MET A 1 4.27 16.53 9.74
N ALA A 2 2.95 16.69 9.80
CA ALA A 2 2.07 16.14 8.75
C ALA A 2 2.40 16.73 7.37
N LYS A 3 2.70 18.02 7.31
CA LYS A 3 3.08 18.68 6.08
C LYS A 3 4.35 18.07 5.48
N ASN A 4 5.36 17.82 6.34
CA ASN A 4 6.61 17.22 5.88
C ASN A 4 6.41 15.78 5.40
N LEU A 5 5.53 15.02 6.04
CA LEU A 5 5.20 13.67 5.61
C LEU A 5 4.57 13.67 4.22
N ASN A 6 3.60 14.54 3.99
CA ASN A 6 2.95 14.62 2.68
C ASN A 6 3.93 15.01 1.58
N GLU A 7 4.81 15.96 1.86
CA GLU A 7 5.84 16.35 0.91
C GLU A 7 6.81 15.21 0.60
N PHE A 8 7.19 14.47 1.64
CA PHE A 8 8.06 13.31 1.49
C PHE A 8 7.41 12.23 0.62
N LEU A 9 6.12 11.95 0.83
CA LEU A 9 5.42 10.89 0.13
C LEU A 9 5.03 11.23 -1.30
N GLU A 10 4.98 12.51 -1.65
CA GLU A 10 4.48 12.95 -2.96
C GLU A 10 5.14 12.22 -4.14
N PRO A 11 6.47 12.11 -4.23
CA PRO A 11 7.11 11.41 -5.34
C PRO A 11 7.15 9.88 -5.17
N ILE A 12 6.80 9.36 -4.00
CA ILE A 12 6.89 7.93 -3.71
C ILE A 12 5.60 7.25 -4.17
N LYS A 13 5.70 6.26 -5.03
CA LYS A 13 4.53 5.60 -5.63
C LYS A 13 4.29 4.19 -5.12
N SER A 14 5.26 3.62 -4.42
CA SER A 14 5.11 2.28 -3.85
C SER A 14 5.60 2.27 -2.41
N LEU A 15 5.11 1.29 -1.66
CA LEU A 15 5.54 1.06 -0.29
C LEU A 15 5.98 -0.39 -0.14
N THR A 16 6.75 -0.64 0.91
CA THR A 16 7.11 -2.00 1.31
C THR A 16 6.15 -2.43 2.41
N ILE A 17 5.69 -3.68 2.33
CA ILE A 17 4.79 -4.27 3.31
C ILE A 17 5.57 -5.34 4.06
N SER A 18 5.56 -5.25 5.39
CA SER A 18 6.05 -6.32 6.25
C SER A 18 4.85 -6.98 6.88
N SER A 19 4.60 -8.23 6.51
CA SER A 19 3.46 -9.00 6.99
C SER A 19 3.95 -10.30 7.62
N LEU A 20 3.07 -11.00 8.32
CA LEU A 20 3.39 -12.28 8.95
C LEU A 20 2.73 -13.40 8.18
N ASP A 21 3.49 -14.46 7.88
CA ASP A 21 2.92 -15.64 7.23
C ASP A 21 2.24 -16.54 8.28
N ASP A 22 1.73 -17.68 7.83
CA ASP A 22 0.99 -18.61 8.70
C ASP A 22 1.86 -19.24 9.79
N LYS A 23 3.17 -19.20 9.62
CA LYS A 23 4.14 -19.67 10.64
C LYS A 23 4.71 -18.52 11.46
N ARG A 24 4.16 -17.31 11.28
CA ARG A 24 4.58 -16.10 11.97
C ARG A 24 5.99 -15.63 11.59
N TYR A 25 6.48 -16.01 10.44
CA TYR A 25 7.70 -15.43 9.88
C TYR A 25 7.37 -14.12 9.16
N PRO A 26 8.22 -13.10 9.34
CA PRO A 26 8.05 -11.85 8.58
C PRO A 26 8.26 -12.10 7.09
N PHE A 27 7.40 -11.48 6.30
CA PHE A 27 7.45 -11.56 4.84
C PHE A 27 7.45 -10.14 4.29
N SER A 28 8.41 -9.83 3.43
CA SER A 28 8.53 -8.50 2.82
C SER A 28 8.02 -8.53 1.39
N SER A 29 7.23 -7.54 1.03
CA SER A 29 6.71 -7.37 -0.32
C SER A 29 6.54 -5.89 -0.60
N TYR A 30 6.09 -5.53 -1.80
CA TYR A 30 5.82 -4.14 -2.13
C TYR A 30 4.52 -4.02 -2.91
N ALA A 31 3.99 -2.81 -2.97
CA ALA A 31 2.84 -2.51 -3.81
C ALA A 31 2.75 -1.01 -4.09
N PRO A 32 2.22 -0.63 -5.25
CA PRO A 32 1.77 0.75 -5.47
C PRO A 32 0.69 1.11 -4.45
N PHE A 33 0.65 2.36 -4.04
CA PHE A 33 -0.27 2.79 -3.00
C PHE A 33 -0.89 4.15 -3.29
N VAL A 34 -2.00 4.43 -2.60
CA VAL A 34 -2.52 5.78 -2.46
C VAL A 34 -2.77 6.06 -0.99
N LYS A 35 -2.67 7.33 -0.62
CA LYS A 35 -3.01 7.79 0.73
C LYS A 35 -4.30 8.58 0.63
N TYR A 36 -5.28 8.26 1.48
CA TYR A 36 -6.57 8.92 1.48
C TYR A 36 -7.13 8.97 2.90
N ASN A 37 -7.50 10.15 3.36
CA ASN A 37 -8.04 10.37 4.71
C ASN A 37 -7.16 9.74 5.80
N HIS A 38 -5.85 9.99 5.74
CA HIS A 38 -4.86 9.55 6.73
C HIS A 38 -4.67 8.04 6.78
N LYS A 39 -5.21 7.30 5.81
CA LYS A 39 -5.01 5.86 5.67
C LYS A 39 -4.32 5.57 4.36
N TYR A 40 -3.73 4.38 4.28
CA TYR A 40 -2.99 3.96 3.09
C TYR A 40 -3.69 2.76 2.47
N TYR A 41 -3.68 2.69 1.15
CA TYR A 41 -4.40 1.65 0.42
C TYR A 41 -3.51 1.05 -0.63
N VAL A 42 -3.59 -0.28 -0.76
CA VAL A 42 -2.96 -1.02 -1.85
C VAL A 42 -4.02 -1.89 -2.51
N TYR A 43 -3.80 -2.24 -3.78
CA TYR A 43 -4.73 -3.03 -4.57
C TYR A 43 -4.02 -4.32 -4.95
N LEU A 44 -4.41 -5.45 -4.37
CA LEU A 44 -3.65 -6.69 -4.42
C LEU A 44 -4.50 -7.83 -4.92
N SER A 45 -3.86 -8.73 -5.70
CA SER A 45 -4.47 -9.99 -6.11
C SER A 45 -4.55 -10.94 -4.90
N LEU A 46 -5.66 -11.62 -4.75
CA LEU A 46 -5.80 -12.64 -3.71
C LEU A 46 -4.87 -13.84 -3.93
N MET A 47 -4.31 -13.98 -5.13
CA MET A 47 -3.34 -15.04 -5.43
C MET A 47 -1.96 -14.75 -4.85
N ALA A 48 -1.68 -13.53 -4.46
CA ALA A 48 -0.37 -13.15 -3.93
C ALA A 48 -0.24 -13.52 -2.46
N LYS A 49 0.97 -13.90 -2.05
CA LYS A 49 1.23 -14.32 -0.67
C LYS A 49 0.93 -13.22 0.34
N HIS A 50 1.27 -11.96 0.03
CA HIS A 50 1.00 -10.88 0.98
C HIS A 50 -0.50 -10.70 1.24
N SER A 51 -1.35 -10.97 0.25
CA SER A 51 -2.80 -10.88 0.45
C SER A 51 -3.28 -11.93 1.46
N SER A 52 -2.78 -13.15 1.35
CA SER A 52 -3.09 -14.22 2.31
C SER A 52 -2.60 -13.85 3.70
N ASN A 53 -1.37 -13.34 3.80
CA ASN A 53 -0.80 -12.93 5.08
C ASN A 53 -1.64 -11.85 5.76
N LEU A 54 -2.03 -10.82 5.00
CA LEU A 54 -2.78 -9.69 5.54
C LEU A 54 -4.21 -10.09 5.91
N THR A 55 -4.78 -11.06 5.23
CA THR A 55 -6.11 -11.55 5.55
C THR A 55 -6.11 -12.35 6.86
N GLN A 56 -5.09 -13.16 7.05
CA GLN A 56 -4.99 -14.01 8.24
C GLN A 56 -4.50 -13.26 9.47
N ASN A 57 -3.58 -12.30 9.28
CA ASN A 57 -3.02 -11.52 10.36
C ASN A 57 -3.16 -10.05 10.02
N LYS A 58 -3.98 -9.34 10.78
CA LYS A 58 -4.37 -7.97 10.45
C LYS A 58 -3.38 -6.91 10.95
N ILE A 59 -2.21 -7.34 11.42
CA ILE A 59 -1.16 -6.42 11.86
C ILE A 59 -0.05 -6.46 10.82
N ALA A 60 0.40 -5.28 10.39
CA ALA A 60 1.47 -5.16 9.41
C ALA A 60 2.20 -3.85 9.60
N SER A 61 3.40 -3.77 9.03
CA SER A 61 4.12 -2.50 8.92
C SER A 61 4.21 -2.11 7.45
N ILE A 62 4.13 -0.83 7.18
CA ILE A 62 4.41 -0.30 5.85
C ILE A 62 5.63 0.62 5.95
N PHE A 63 6.45 0.60 4.90
CA PHE A 63 7.73 1.29 4.90
C PHE A 63 7.89 2.09 3.62
N PHE A 64 8.32 3.34 3.78
CA PHE A 64 8.59 4.26 2.68
C PHE A 64 10.03 4.70 2.76
N CYS A 65 10.71 4.74 1.64
CA CYS A 65 12.11 5.12 1.61
C CYS A 65 12.37 5.93 0.35
N GLU A 66 13.19 6.98 0.47
CA GLU A 66 13.56 7.75 -0.73
C GLU A 66 14.44 6.93 -1.66
N ASP A 67 14.42 7.28 -2.94
CA ASP A 67 15.18 6.61 -3.99
C ASP A 67 16.68 6.78 -3.74
N GLU A 68 17.44 5.70 -3.85
CA GLU A 68 18.91 5.75 -3.73
C GLU A 68 19.53 6.73 -4.72
N GLN A 69 19.00 6.78 -5.94
CA GLN A 69 19.58 7.61 -7.00
C GLN A 69 19.44 9.11 -6.72
N SER A 70 18.43 9.48 -5.95
CA SER A 70 18.18 10.89 -5.64
C SER A 70 18.54 11.27 -4.23
N CYS A 71 19.04 10.36 -3.40
CA CYS A 71 19.43 10.67 -2.03
C CYS A 71 20.83 11.27 -1.99
N GLU A 72 21.04 12.20 -1.05
CA GLU A 72 22.35 12.83 -0.88
C GLU A 72 23.33 11.90 -0.16
N ASN A 73 22.84 11.10 0.79
CA ASN A 73 23.69 10.27 1.63
C ASN A 73 22.97 8.95 1.88
N ILE A 74 23.56 7.86 1.38
CA ILE A 74 22.94 6.54 1.47
C ILE A 74 22.77 6.07 2.92
N PHE A 75 23.61 6.55 3.85
CA PHE A 75 23.49 6.21 5.25
C PHE A 75 22.39 7.01 5.96
N ALA A 76 21.90 8.06 5.35
CA ALA A 76 20.91 8.96 5.94
C ALA A 76 19.70 9.16 5.01
N LYS A 77 19.29 8.12 4.30
CA LYS A 77 18.10 8.18 3.46
C LYS A 77 16.88 8.53 4.30
N LYS A 78 16.03 9.38 3.77
CA LYS A 78 14.75 9.68 4.41
C LYS A 78 13.85 8.45 4.31
N ARG A 79 13.28 8.05 5.42
CA ARG A 79 12.43 6.86 5.48
C ARG A 79 11.43 6.99 6.62
N VAL A 80 10.31 6.27 6.45
CA VAL A 80 9.24 6.22 7.45
C VAL A 80 8.75 4.80 7.55
N SER A 81 8.63 4.29 8.77
CA SER A 81 8.01 3.00 9.06
C SER A 81 6.75 3.24 9.88
N ILE A 82 5.63 2.65 9.46
CA ILE A 82 4.35 2.84 10.14
C ILE A 82 3.75 1.47 10.44
N GLN A 83 3.46 1.23 11.72
CA GLN A 83 2.74 0.03 12.14
C GLN A 83 1.25 0.27 11.97
N CYS A 84 0.56 -0.70 11.39
CA CYS A 84 -0.83 -0.53 10.97
C CYS A 84 -1.69 -1.72 11.32
N ASN A 85 -2.98 -1.46 11.45
CA ASN A 85 -4.01 -2.48 11.36
C ASN A 85 -4.49 -2.54 9.91
N THR A 86 -4.76 -3.75 9.42
CA THR A 86 -5.09 -3.98 8.02
C THR A 86 -6.52 -4.48 7.90
N LEU A 87 -7.23 -4.01 6.89
CA LEU A 87 -8.58 -4.46 6.58
C LEU A 87 -8.71 -4.68 5.08
N LYS A 88 -9.15 -5.87 4.68
CA LYS A 88 -9.52 -6.14 3.30
C LYS A 88 -10.90 -5.55 3.04
N LEU A 89 -11.02 -4.70 2.05
CA LEU A 89 -12.29 -4.05 1.73
C LEU A 89 -13.12 -4.92 0.79
N ASP A 90 -14.44 -4.84 0.94
CA ASP A 90 -15.36 -5.53 0.04
C ASP A 90 -15.35 -4.87 -1.33
N GLN A 91 -15.59 -5.69 -2.36
CA GLN A 91 -15.73 -5.21 -3.73
C GLN A 91 -17.12 -4.59 -3.95
N ASP A 92 -17.21 -3.76 -4.98
CA ASP A 92 -18.48 -3.19 -5.47
C ASP A 92 -19.18 -2.32 -4.43
N THR A 93 -18.39 -1.68 -3.56
CA THR A 93 -18.90 -0.69 -2.60
C THR A 93 -18.57 0.71 -3.09
N GLN A 94 -19.25 1.69 -2.51
CA GLN A 94 -18.95 3.09 -2.79
C GLN A 94 -17.52 3.44 -2.36
N LYS A 95 -17.07 2.88 -1.23
CA LYS A 95 -15.71 3.12 -0.74
C LYS A 95 -14.68 2.60 -1.72
N GLU A 96 -14.89 1.40 -2.27
CA GLU A 96 -13.99 0.88 -3.29
C GLU A 96 -13.91 1.83 -4.49
N GLN A 97 -15.06 2.33 -4.95
CA GLN A 97 -15.07 3.25 -6.09
C GLN A 97 -14.27 4.52 -5.81
N VAL A 98 -14.42 5.09 -4.63
CA VAL A 98 -13.69 6.30 -4.25
C VAL A 98 -12.18 6.05 -4.27
N ILE A 99 -11.74 4.97 -3.65
CA ILE A 99 -10.31 4.67 -3.55
C ILE A 99 -9.75 4.26 -4.91
N LEU A 100 -10.47 3.48 -5.71
CA LEU A 100 -10.01 3.13 -7.05
C LEU A 100 -9.89 4.35 -7.95
N ASN A 101 -10.73 5.37 -7.76
CA ASN A 101 -10.57 6.63 -8.48
C ASN A 101 -9.27 7.33 -8.12
N GLU A 102 -8.84 7.25 -6.85
CA GLU A 102 -7.53 7.78 -6.45
C GLU A 102 -6.41 7.02 -7.14
N PHE A 103 -6.54 5.70 -7.28
CA PHE A 103 -5.58 4.90 -8.04
C PHE A 103 -5.57 5.27 -9.52
N ARG A 104 -6.75 5.50 -10.11
CA ARG A 104 -6.84 5.91 -11.53
C ARG A 104 -6.15 7.25 -11.75
N ASN A 105 -6.36 8.18 -10.86
CA ASN A 105 -5.72 9.50 -10.95
C ASN A 105 -4.22 9.43 -10.83
N ARG A 106 -3.72 8.51 -10.00
CA ARG A 106 -2.29 8.43 -9.74
C ARG A 106 -1.55 7.54 -10.74
N PHE A 107 -2.16 6.43 -11.17
CA PHE A 107 -1.48 5.39 -11.96
C PHE A 107 -2.06 5.18 -13.34
N GLY A 108 -3.17 5.83 -13.67
CA GLY A 108 -3.81 5.70 -14.97
C GLY A 108 -5.04 4.80 -14.94
N LYS A 109 -6.05 5.23 -15.69
CA LYS A 109 -7.34 4.55 -15.74
C LYS A 109 -7.24 3.15 -16.34
N ASN A 110 -6.48 3.00 -17.42
CA ASN A 110 -6.44 1.74 -18.17
C ASN A 110 -5.86 0.61 -17.32
N MET A 111 -4.80 0.88 -16.57
CA MET A 111 -4.18 -0.13 -15.73
C MET A 111 -5.13 -0.59 -14.63
N VAL A 112 -5.74 0.35 -13.94
CA VAL A 112 -6.65 0.04 -12.82
C VAL A 112 -7.87 -0.73 -13.32
N ASP A 113 -8.45 -0.31 -14.44
CA ASP A 113 -9.62 -0.98 -15.02
C ASP A 113 -9.28 -2.41 -15.46
N MET A 114 -8.07 -2.64 -15.97
CA MET A 114 -7.62 -3.96 -16.33
C MET A 114 -7.54 -4.87 -15.10
N LEU A 115 -6.96 -4.38 -14.00
CA LEU A 115 -6.87 -5.13 -12.76
C LEU A 115 -8.25 -5.45 -12.19
N LYS A 116 -9.16 -4.48 -12.27
CA LYS A 116 -10.53 -4.69 -11.78
C LYS A 116 -11.25 -5.79 -12.56
N LYS A 117 -11.02 -5.87 -13.86
CA LYS A 117 -11.64 -6.91 -14.70
C LYS A 117 -11.18 -8.31 -14.35
N MET A 118 -10.01 -8.46 -13.75
CA MET A 118 -9.49 -9.77 -13.34
C MET A 118 -10.33 -10.38 -12.21
N GLY A 119 -11.01 -9.56 -11.42
CA GLY A 119 -11.97 -10.02 -10.42
C GLY A 119 -11.37 -10.45 -9.08
N ASP A 120 -10.08 -10.72 -9.04
CA ASP A 120 -9.40 -11.21 -7.83
C ASP A 120 -8.57 -10.15 -7.12
N PHE A 121 -8.66 -8.88 -7.52
CA PHE A 121 -7.98 -7.78 -6.86
C PHE A 121 -8.88 -7.14 -5.83
N TYR A 122 -8.34 -6.94 -4.63
CA TYR A 122 -9.04 -6.32 -3.52
C TYR A 122 -8.20 -5.17 -2.95
N LEU A 123 -8.87 -4.14 -2.49
CA LEU A 123 -8.22 -3.08 -1.74
C LEU A 123 -7.95 -3.55 -0.32
N PHE A 124 -6.76 -3.26 0.17
CA PHE A 124 -6.39 -3.45 1.56
C PHE A 124 -6.12 -2.09 2.17
N GLU A 125 -6.74 -1.82 3.30
CA GLU A 125 -6.64 -0.55 4.00
C GLU A 125 -5.70 -0.71 5.19
N PHE A 126 -4.71 0.18 5.26
CA PHE A 126 -3.77 0.24 6.38
C PHE A 126 -4.11 1.45 7.24
N THR A 127 -4.46 1.20 8.47
CA THR A 127 -4.77 2.25 9.46
C THR A 127 -3.62 2.34 10.46
N PRO A 128 -2.90 3.48 10.48
CA PRO A 128 -1.80 3.69 11.43
C PRO A 128 -2.23 3.63 12.89
#